data_14b526f721c4677c4003d041e8916370
#
_entry.id   14b526f721c4677c4003d041e8916370
#
_cell.length_a   1.000
_cell.length_b   1.000
_cell.length_c   1.000
_cell.angle_alpha   90.00
_cell.angle_beta   90.00
_cell.angle_gamma   90.00
#
_symmetry.space_group_name_H-M   'P 1'
#
loop_
_entity.id
_entity.type
_entity.pdbx_description
1 polymer ?
#
loop_
_entity_poly.entity_id
_entity_poly.type
_entity_poly.pdbx_seq_one_letter_code
_entity_poly.pdbx_strand_id
1 'polypeptide(L)'
;MKRIIVLLSIAAFLFSCSITRMDHDWKIYAHPKGWHRSDPTAVQFGKYPEIFQIQVMFDSSCKYTFYNSDGTIQENQYDYNKAGGWSFEEFGARENSCMMGWRYGIESRKIELTFYHHSQGVAVHHTDPVNAVHFNQVATYTMIPNYSSGNIFETIEASGVVAENSFTMPD
;
A
#
# COMPACT_ATOMS: atom_id res chain seq x y z
N MET A 1 -61.06 37.78 7.65
CA MET A 1 -59.77 37.39 8.15
C MET A 1 -59.30 36.11 7.39
N LYS A 2 -58.39 36.23 6.41
CA LYS A 2 -57.92 35.12 5.62
C LYS A 2 -56.71 34.57 6.34
N ARG A 3 -56.73 33.29 6.74
CA ARG A 3 -55.61 32.59 7.32
C ARG A 3 -54.72 32.09 6.17
N ILE A 4 -53.53 32.65 6.07
CA ILE A 4 -52.47 32.18 5.15
C ILE A 4 -51.80 30.98 5.84
N ILE A 5 -52.02 29.80 5.30
CA ILE A 5 -51.26 28.60 5.69
C ILE A 5 -49.97 28.62 4.89
N VAL A 6 -48.87 28.93 5.58
CA VAL A 6 -47.51 28.79 5.01
C VAL A 6 -47.13 27.34 5.15
N LEU A 7 -47.20 26.60 4.03
CA LEU A 7 -46.62 25.27 3.92
C LEU A 7 -45.09 25.43 3.81
N LEU A 8 -44.40 25.23 4.92
CA LEU A 8 -42.97 25.07 4.93
C LEU A 8 -42.66 23.70 4.30
N SER A 9 -42.31 23.71 3.02
CA SER A 9 -41.71 22.55 2.36
C SER A 9 -40.30 22.36 2.91
N ILE A 10 -40.17 21.49 3.88
CA ILE A 10 -38.85 20.98 4.29
C ILE A 10 -38.35 20.09 3.13
N ALA A 11 -37.61 20.69 2.22
CA ALA A 11 -36.82 19.94 1.28
C ALA A 11 -35.71 19.21 2.09
N ALA A 12 -36.02 18.00 2.51
CA ALA A 12 -35.02 17.08 2.98
C ALA A 12 -34.05 16.80 1.78
N PHE A 13 -32.98 17.55 1.72
CA PHE A 13 -31.83 17.17 0.91
C PHE A 13 -31.32 15.86 1.51
N LEU A 14 -31.88 14.78 1.03
CA LEU A 14 -31.22 13.47 1.10
C LEU A 14 -29.96 13.64 0.28
N PHE A 15 -28.86 13.99 0.93
CA PHE A 15 -27.54 13.69 0.43
C PHE A 15 -27.47 12.17 0.33
N SER A 16 -27.96 11.67 -0.77
CA SER A 16 -27.63 10.34 -1.24
C SER A 16 -26.10 10.39 -1.45
N CYS A 17 -25.36 9.99 -0.42
CA CYS A 17 -24.00 9.58 -0.59
C CYS A 17 -24.09 8.34 -1.48
N SER A 18 -24.13 8.55 -2.79
CA SER A 18 -23.88 7.49 -3.75
C SER A 18 -22.47 7.04 -3.47
N ILE A 19 -22.34 6.00 -2.65
CA ILE A 19 -21.16 5.17 -2.64
C ILE A 19 -21.10 4.66 -4.07
N THR A 20 -20.34 5.37 -4.91
CA THR A 20 -19.92 4.88 -6.20
C THR A 20 -19.12 3.65 -5.85
N ARG A 21 -19.74 2.48 -5.93
CA ARG A 21 -19.06 1.21 -5.87
C ARG A 21 -18.16 1.26 -7.10
N MET A 22 -16.91 1.67 -6.90
CA MET A 22 -15.92 1.50 -7.94
C MET A 22 -15.82 -0.02 -8.10
N ASP A 23 -16.33 -0.53 -9.21
CA ASP A 23 -16.00 -1.87 -9.67
C ASP A 23 -14.51 -1.83 -9.97
N HIS A 24 -13.73 -2.10 -8.92
CA HIS A 24 -12.30 -2.28 -9.07
C HIS A 24 -12.13 -3.63 -9.74
N ASP A 25 -11.70 -3.62 -10.99
CA ASP A 25 -11.17 -4.81 -11.64
C ASP A 25 -9.86 -5.20 -10.95
N TRP A 26 -9.99 -5.92 -9.83
CA TRP A 26 -8.84 -6.43 -9.08
C TRP A 26 -8.04 -7.39 -9.95
N LYS A 27 -6.76 -7.08 -10.13
CA LYS A 27 -5.81 -8.01 -10.72
C LYS A 27 -5.25 -8.90 -9.62
N ILE A 28 -5.30 -10.20 -9.82
CA ILE A 28 -4.73 -11.17 -8.88
C ILE A 28 -3.28 -11.40 -9.26
N TYR A 29 -2.39 -11.20 -8.29
CA TYR A 29 -0.97 -11.48 -8.41
C TYR A 29 -0.60 -12.57 -7.42
N ALA A 30 -0.10 -13.70 -7.90
CA ALA A 30 0.42 -14.75 -7.05
C ALA A 30 1.93 -14.58 -6.84
N HIS A 31 2.40 -14.94 -5.66
CA HIS A 31 3.83 -15.08 -5.36
C HIS A 31 4.13 -16.55 -5.14
N PRO A 32 4.55 -17.29 -6.19
CA PRO A 32 4.92 -18.69 -6.04
C PRO A 32 6.06 -18.85 -5.02
N LYS A 33 6.02 -19.92 -4.23
CA LYS A 33 7.01 -20.19 -3.20
C LYS A 33 8.43 -20.18 -3.80
N GLY A 34 9.32 -19.40 -3.21
CA GLY A 34 10.71 -19.24 -3.65
C GLY A 34 10.92 -18.26 -4.80
N TRP A 35 9.87 -17.58 -5.26
CA TRP A 35 9.99 -16.55 -6.29
C TRP A 35 10.05 -15.16 -5.64
N HIS A 36 10.86 -14.28 -6.26
CA HIS A 36 11.00 -12.89 -5.81
C HIS A 36 10.18 -11.90 -6.67
N ARG A 37 9.29 -12.40 -7.49
CA ARG A 37 8.40 -11.60 -8.35
C ARG A 37 7.02 -12.24 -8.43
N SER A 38 6.02 -11.41 -8.69
CA SER A 38 4.65 -11.86 -8.88
C SER A 38 4.45 -12.54 -10.23
N ASP A 39 3.41 -13.37 -10.30
CA ASP A 39 2.86 -13.92 -11.54
C ASP A 39 1.39 -13.48 -11.67
N PRO A 40 0.97 -12.77 -12.73
CA PRO A 40 1.82 -12.26 -13.80
C PRO A 40 2.76 -11.14 -13.32
N THR A 41 3.84 -10.89 -14.07
CA THR A 41 4.74 -9.78 -13.77
C THR A 41 4.03 -8.44 -13.95
N ALA A 42 4.01 -7.63 -12.90
CA ALA A 42 3.30 -6.35 -12.85
C ALA A 42 4.20 -5.14 -13.12
N VAL A 43 5.25 -5.32 -13.93
CA VAL A 43 6.14 -4.20 -14.28
C VAL A 43 5.55 -3.41 -15.45
N GLN A 44 5.39 -2.12 -15.26
CA GLN A 44 4.98 -1.18 -16.30
C GLN A 44 6.06 -0.10 -16.40
N PHE A 45 6.45 0.23 -17.65
CA PHE A 45 7.34 1.35 -17.91
C PHE A 45 6.51 2.60 -18.17
N GLY A 46 6.88 3.71 -17.56
CA GLY A 46 6.16 4.96 -17.69
C GLY A 46 7.05 6.18 -17.47
N LYS A 47 6.49 7.36 -17.71
CA LYS A 47 7.13 8.62 -17.32
C LYS A 47 7.07 8.78 -15.80
N TYR A 48 7.95 9.61 -15.26
CA TYR A 48 7.91 9.99 -13.85
C TYR A 48 6.51 10.49 -13.46
N PRO A 49 5.83 9.86 -12.49
CA PRO A 49 4.47 10.23 -12.13
C PRO A 49 4.48 11.52 -11.29
N GLU A 50 3.42 12.32 -11.43
CA GLU A 50 3.14 13.39 -10.47
C GLU A 50 2.60 12.81 -9.16
N ILE A 51 1.78 11.77 -9.29
CA ILE A 51 1.25 10.97 -8.19
C ILE A 51 1.26 9.51 -8.63
N PHE A 52 1.77 8.65 -7.79
CA PHE A 52 1.62 7.20 -7.93
C PHE A 52 0.76 6.68 -6.79
N GLN A 53 -0.30 5.95 -7.12
CA GLN A 53 -1.18 5.35 -6.13
C GLN A 53 -1.53 3.92 -6.51
N ILE A 54 -1.46 3.01 -5.54
CA ILE A 54 -1.95 1.64 -5.67
C ILE A 54 -2.86 1.29 -4.50
N GLN A 55 -3.84 0.46 -4.78
CA GLN A 55 -4.64 -0.22 -3.77
C GLN A 55 -4.32 -1.69 -3.79
N VAL A 56 -4.11 -2.26 -2.63
CA VAL A 56 -3.74 -3.67 -2.48
C VAL A 56 -4.67 -4.31 -1.45
N MET A 57 -5.09 -5.51 -1.74
CA MET A 57 -5.85 -6.36 -0.83
C MET A 57 -5.15 -7.71 -0.70
N PHE A 58 -4.92 -8.13 0.51
CA PHE A 58 -4.25 -9.39 0.82
C PHE A 58 -5.30 -10.42 1.26
N ASP A 59 -5.33 -11.57 0.63
CA ASP A 59 -6.19 -12.66 1.04
C ASP A 59 -5.50 -13.60 2.05
N SER A 60 -6.19 -14.63 2.48
CA SER A 60 -5.67 -15.56 3.48
C SER A 60 -4.48 -16.41 3.00
N SER A 61 -4.20 -16.47 1.70
CA SER A 61 -3.02 -17.16 1.17
C SER A 61 -1.71 -16.41 1.50
N CYS A 62 -1.83 -15.11 1.84
CA CYS A 62 -0.70 -14.31 2.34
C CYS A 62 -0.29 -14.65 3.78
N LYS A 63 -1.01 -15.57 4.45
CA LYS A 63 -0.61 -16.11 5.75
C LYS A 63 0.48 -17.15 5.56
N TYR A 64 1.66 -16.87 6.11
CA TYR A 64 2.79 -17.78 6.07
C TYR A 64 3.55 -17.78 7.39
N THR A 65 4.25 -18.87 7.64
CA THR A 65 5.24 -18.96 8.72
C THR A 65 6.39 -19.81 8.24
N PHE A 66 7.60 -19.26 8.31
CA PHE A 66 8.82 -19.96 7.95
C PHE A 66 9.46 -20.55 9.20
N TYR A 67 9.69 -21.87 9.15
CA TYR A 67 10.36 -22.61 10.23
C TYR A 67 11.71 -23.14 9.78
N ASN A 68 12.67 -23.12 10.68
CA ASN A 68 13.90 -23.86 10.58
C ASN A 68 13.63 -25.37 10.78
N SER A 69 14.61 -26.22 10.47
CA SER A 69 14.50 -27.66 10.67
C SER A 69 14.33 -28.07 12.14
N ASP A 70 14.73 -27.23 13.07
CA ASP A 70 14.56 -27.41 14.52
C ASP A 70 13.20 -26.90 15.07
N GLY A 71 12.33 -26.37 14.19
CA GLY A 71 11.02 -25.85 14.55
C GLY A 71 11.03 -24.40 15.02
N THR A 72 12.17 -23.72 15.05
CA THR A 72 12.23 -22.29 15.35
C THR A 72 11.80 -21.45 14.15
N ILE A 73 11.35 -20.21 14.39
CA ILE A 73 10.96 -19.30 13.33
C ILE A 73 12.20 -18.78 12.62
N GLN A 74 12.21 -18.82 11.29
CA GLN A 74 13.29 -18.28 10.49
C GLN A 74 13.33 -16.75 10.55
N GLU A 75 14.52 -16.19 10.46
CA GLU A 75 14.74 -14.74 10.41
C GLU A 75 14.00 -14.08 9.24
N ASN A 76 13.95 -14.73 8.08
CA ASN A 76 13.21 -14.27 6.89
C ASN A 76 11.70 -14.06 7.13
N GLN A 77 11.16 -14.58 8.26
CA GLN A 77 9.76 -14.31 8.63
C GLN A 77 9.52 -12.82 8.87
N TYR A 78 10.54 -12.13 9.32
CA TYR A 78 10.47 -10.72 9.68
C TYR A 78 10.82 -9.77 8.53
N ASP A 79 11.25 -10.31 7.39
CA ASP A 79 11.54 -9.54 6.19
C ASP A 79 10.25 -9.06 5.51
N TYR A 80 10.30 -7.85 4.96
CA TYR A 80 9.19 -7.30 4.20
C TYR A 80 9.28 -7.66 2.72
N ASN A 81 8.18 -8.20 2.20
CA ASN A 81 7.96 -8.36 0.77
C ASN A 81 7.53 -7.02 0.16
N LYS A 82 7.71 -6.84 -1.13
CA LYS A 82 7.31 -5.64 -1.87
C LYS A 82 5.93 -5.88 -2.50
N ALA A 83 4.95 -5.06 -2.14
CA ALA A 83 3.61 -5.13 -2.73
C ALA A 83 3.53 -4.37 -4.06
N GLY A 84 4.20 -3.24 -4.14
CA GLY A 84 4.24 -2.39 -5.33
C GLY A 84 4.82 -1.03 -5.00
N GLY A 85 5.18 -0.28 -6.03
CA GLY A 85 5.79 1.02 -5.89
C GLY A 85 6.40 1.52 -7.19
N TRP A 86 7.31 2.45 -7.08
CA TRP A 86 7.98 3.08 -8.20
C TRP A 86 9.50 2.89 -8.12
N SER A 87 10.13 2.56 -9.24
CA SER A 87 11.57 2.59 -9.40
C SER A 87 11.98 3.80 -10.23
N PHE A 88 13.02 4.50 -9.78
CA PHE A 88 13.56 5.67 -10.48
C PHE A 88 14.55 5.29 -11.56
N GLU A 89 14.85 4.02 -11.72
CA GLU A 89 15.76 3.48 -12.74
C GLU A 89 15.05 2.46 -13.63
N GLU A 90 15.46 2.42 -14.91
CA GLU A 90 14.82 1.56 -15.93
C GLU A 90 14.89 0.06 -15.61
N PHE A 91 15.94 -0.39 -14.95
CA PHE A 91 16.19 -1.83 -14.74
C PHE A 91 16.55 -2.23 -13.31
N GLY A 92 16.38 -1.33 -12.35
CA GLY A 92 16.92 -1.58 -11.03
C GLY A 92 16.04 -1.15 -9.87
N ALA A 93 14.87 -1.79 -9.67
CA ALA A 93 14.07 -1.54 -8.45
C ALA A 93 14.85 -1.78 -7.14
N ARG A 94 16.07 -2.31 -7.24
CA ARG A 94 16.99 -2.51 -6.11
C ARG A 94 17.96 -1.36 -5.92
N GLU A 95 18.12 -0.47 -6.90
CA GLU A 95 19.04 0.66 -6.78
C GLU A 95 18.37 1.84 -6.10
N ASN A 96 17.31 2.36 -6.74
CA ASN A 96 16.57 3.51 -6.22
C ASN A 96 15.06 3.28 -6.41
N SER A 97 14.34 3.11 -5.33
CA SER A 97 12.90 2.86 -5.39
C SER A 97 12.16 3.18 -4.10
N CYS A 98 10.88 3.49 -4.24
CA CYS A 98 9.94 3.65 -3.14
C CYS A 98 8.79 2.67 -3.33
N MET A 99 8.51 1.88 -2.31
CA MET A 99 7.53 0.80 -2.37
C MET A 99 6.76 0.67 -1.06
N MET A 100 5.59 0.08 -1.13
CA MET A 100 4.92 -0.47 0.05
C MET A 100 5.48 -1.87 0.33
N GLY A 101 6.07 -2.05 1.51
CA GLY A 101 6.46 -3.34 2.04
C GLY A 101 5.32 -3.99 2.81
N TRP A 102 5.28 -5.32 2.82
CA TRP A 102 4.33 -6.10 3.59
C TRP A 102 4.92 -7.39 4.13
N ARG A 103 4.43 -7.83 5.29
CA ARG A 103 4.70 -9.17 5.84
C ARG A 103 3.49 -9.68 6.62
N TYR A 104 3.44 -10.98 6.85
CA TYR A 104 2.48 -11.53 7.81
C TYR A 104 3.06 -11.47 9.22
N GLY A 105 2.45 -10.67 10.09
CA GLY A 105 2.79 -10.58 11.50
C GLY A 105 2.23 -11.75 12.27
N ILE A 106 3.10 -12.61 12.83
CA ILE A 106 2.68 -13.82 13.56
C ILE A 106 1.92 -13.44 14.83
N GLU A 107 2.42 -12.45 15.55
CA GLU A 107 1.82 -12.00 16.82
C GLU A 107 0.55 -11.19 16.59
N SER A 108 0.60 -10.24 15.65
CA SER A 108 -0.54 -9.39 15.30
C SER A 108 -1.63 -10.14 14.55
N ARG A 109 -1.30 -11.26 13.88
CA ARG A 109 -2.16 -12.03 12.96
C ARG A 109 -2.77 -11.18 11.86
N LYS A 110 -2.05 -10.15 11.43
CA LYS A 110 -2.43 -9.20 10.38
C LYS A 110 -1.34 -9.14 9.32
N ILE A 111 -1.66 -8.49 8.21
CA ILE A 111 -0.66 -8.02 7.28
C ILE A 111 -0.10 -6.71 7.82
N GLU A 112 1.16 -6.72 8.13
CA GLU A 112 1.94 -5.57 8.60
C GLU A 112 2.52 -4.84 7.40
N LEU A 113 2.42 -3.52 7.38
CA LEU A 113 2.79 -2.66 6.27
C LEU A 113 3.91 -1.71 6.68
N THR A 114 4.80 -1.40 5.74
CA THR A 114 5.89 -0.44 5.95
C THR A 114 6.20 0.33 4.67
N PHE A 115 6.85 1.48 4.82
CA PHE A 115 7.55 2.14 3.71
C PHE A 115 8.86 1.38 3.47
N TYR A 116 9.09 0.99 2.23
CA TYR A 116 10.25 0.21 1.82
C TYR A 116 10.97 0.93 0.69
N HIS A 117 12.19 1.37 0.95
CA HIS A 117 12.99 2.11 -0.02
C HIS A 117 14.24 1.34 -0.38
N HIS A 118 14.73 1.56 -1.58
CA HIS A 118 16.13 1.35 -1.91
C HIS A 118 16.76 2.71 -2.23
N SER A 119 17.95 2.92 -1.72
CA SER A 119 18.78 4.07 -2.01
C SER A 119 20.19 3.57 -2.28
N GLN A 120 20.67 3.77 -3.51
CA GLN A 120 21.99 3.32 -3.95
C GLN A 120 22.25 1.84 -3.64
N GLY A 121 21.27 0.99 -3.94
CA GLY A 121 21.36 -0.46 -3.72
C GLY A 121 21.14 -0.93 -2.28
N VAL A 122 20.98 -0.01 -1.32
CA VAL A 122 20.75 -0.34 0.09
C VAL A 122 19.27 -0.29 0.40
N ALA A 123 18.74 -1.39 0.94
CA ALA A 123 17.37 -1.43 1.44
C ALA A 123 17.24 -0.63 2.75
N VAL A 124 16.28 0.27 2.79
CA VAL A 124 15.93 1.06 3.97
C VAL A 124 14.44 0.88 4.22
N HIS A 125 14.08 0.38 5.38
CA HIS A 125 12.69 0.23 5.78
C HIS A 125 12.58 0.38 7.29
N HIS A 126 11.39 0.68 7.77
CA HIS A 126 11.12 0.65 9.20
C HIS A 126 11.11 -0.80 9.68
N THR A 127 11.77 -1.07 10.81
CA THR A 127 11.75 -2.40 11.44
C THR A 127 10.37 -2.73 12.00
N ASP A 128 9.72 -1.72 12.56
CA ASP A 128 8.35 -1.83 13.06
C ASP A 128 7.34 -1.49 11.95
N PRO A 129 6.18 -2.15 11.93
CA PRO A 129 5.14 -1.83 10.96
C PRO A 129 4.58 -0.42 11.24
N VAL A 130 4.41 0.36 10.17
CA VAL A 130 3.80 1.71 10.27
C VAL A 130 2.27 1.63 10.25
N ASN A 131 1.71 0.54 9.70
CA ASN A 131 0.29 0.27 9.64
C ASN A 131 0.02 -1.25 9.53
N ALA A 132 -1.23 -1.68 9.69
CA ALA A 132 -1.61 -3.08 9.52
C ALA A 132 -3.06 -3.24 9.07
N VAL A 133 -3.33 -4.29 8.27
CA VAL A 133 -4.68 -4.63 7.79
C VAL A 133 -5.02 -6.09 8.07
N HIS A 134 -6.29 -6.38 8.27
CA HIS A 134 -6.79 -7.75 8.21
C HIS A 134 -6.87 -8.25 6.77
N PHE A 135 -6.91 -9.57 6.59
CA PHE A 135 -7.16 -10.15 5.27
C PHE A 135 -8.47 -9.60 4.67
N ASN A 136 -8.47 -9.44 3.36
CA ASN A 136 -9.57 -8.89 2.57
C ASN A 136 -9.93 -7.42 2.90
N GLN A 137 -9.05 -6.70 3.58
CA GLN A 137 -9.14 -5.25 3.71
C GLN A 137 -8.16 -4.57 2.75
N VAL A 138 -8.55 -3.40 2.26
CA VAL A 138 -7.75 -2.62 1.32
C VAL A 138 -6.73 -1.78 2.09
N ALA A 139 -5.51 -1.77 1.61
CA ALA A 139 -4.50 -0.78 1.92
C ALA A 139 -4.23 0.08 0.69
N THR A 140 -4.10 1.38 0.88
CA THR A 140 -3.76 2.33 -0.18
C THR A 140 -2.37 2.90 0.08
N TYR A 141 -1.49 2.76 -0.88
CA TYR A 141 -0.17 3.40 -0.88
C TYR A 141 -0.17 4.52 -1.89
N THR A 142 0.26 5.70 -1.46
CA THR A 142 0.39 6.87 -2.31
C THR A 142 1.80 7.43 -2.21
N MET A 143 2.38 7.78 -3.33
CA MET A 143 3.68 8.43 -3.45
C MET A 143 3.51 9.70 -4.27
N ILE A 144 4.03 10.82 -3.76
CA ILE A 144 3.99 12.14 -4.40
C ILE A 144 5.42 12.67 -4.46
N PRO A 145 6.09 12.54 -5.61
CA PRO A 145 7.45 13.04 -5.77
C PRO A 145 7.45 14.54 -6.01
N ASN A 146 8.35 15.23 -5.34
CA ASN A 146 8.68 16.65 -5.62
C ASN A 146 10.03 16.71 -6.30
N TYR A 147 10.03 16.69 -7.63
CA TYR A 147 11.24 16.66 -8.45
C TYR A 147 12.11 17.93 -8.31
N SER A 148 11.54 19.06 -7.85
CA SER A 148 12.31 20.28 -7.66
C SER A 148 13.11 20.30 -6.36
N SER A 149 12.65 19.59 -5.33
CA SER A 149 13.35 19.50 -4.04
C SER A 149 14.07 18.17 -3.81
N GLY A 150 13.87 17.20 -4.70
CA GLY A 150 14.37 15.85 -4.50
C GLY A 150 13.64 15.02 -3.42
N ASN A 151 12.53 15.53 -2.89
CA ASN A 151 11.80 14.84 -1.83
C ASN A 151 10.61 14.02 -2.38
N ILE A 152 10.33 12.91 -1.73
CA ILE A 152 9.15 12.09 -1.97
C ILE A 152 8.34 12.07 -0.69
N PHE A 153 7.06 12.41 -0.80
CA PHE A 153 6.10 12.22 0.27
C PHE A 153 5.30 10.95 0.03
N GLU A 154 5.13 10.16 1.06
CA GLU A 154 4.46 8.86 0.98
C GLU A 154 3.41 8.71 2.07
N THR A 155 2.34 8.01 1.73
CA THR A 155 1.33 7.61 2.72
C THR A 155 0.96 6.13 2.57
N ILE A 156 0.67 5.48 3.68
CA ILE A 156 -0.01 4.18 3.73
C ILE A 156 -1.29 4.37 4.54
N GLU A 157 -2.42 4.30 3.87
CA GLU A 157 -3.73 4.32 4.50
C GLU A 157 -4.26 2.89 4.63
N ALA A 158 -4.62 2.51 5.85
CA ALA A 158 -5.15 1.19 6.14
C ALA A 158 -6.02 1.22 7.40
N SER A 159 -7.18 0.56 7.37
CA SER A 159 -8.10 0.46 8.53
C SER A 159 -8.50 1.83 9.14
N GLY A 160 -8.57 2.88 8.31
CA GLY A 160 -8.89 4.25 8.75
C GLY A 160 -7.73 5.00 9.41
N VAL A 161 -6.52 4.45 9.37
CA VAL A 161 -5.30 5.09 9.87
C VAL A 161 -4.42 5.44 8.68
N VAL A 162 -3.85 6.65 8.68
CA VAL A 162 -2.88 7.11 7.69
C VAL A 162 -1.52 7.21 8.37
N ALA A 163 -0.55 6.48 7.85
CA ALA A 163 0.85 6.65 8.17
C ALA A 163 1.52 7.48 7.07
N GLU A 164 2.41 8.36 7.46
CA GLU A 164 3.09 9.30 6.56
C GLU A 164 4.60 9.14 6.68
N ASN A 165 5.30 9.36 5.58
CA ASN A 165 6.75 9.36 5.51
C ASN A 165 7.25 10.38 4.49
N SER A 166 8.49 10.82 4.65
CA SER A 166 9.20 11.62 3.67
C SER A 166 10.59 11.03 3.44
N PHE A 167 10.91 10.86 2.19
CA PHE A 167 12.18 10.27 1.73
C PHE A 167 12.84 11.21 0.73
N THR A 168 14.15 11.35 0.79
CA THR A 168 14.89 12.16 -0.19
C THR A 168 15.35 11.26 -1.32
N MET A 169 15.03 11.65 -2.56
CA MET A 169 15.53 10.97 -3.75
C MET A 169 17.05 11.02 -3.75
N PRO A 170 17.72 9.90 -4.04
CA PRO A 170 19.16 9.93 -4.26
C PRO A 170 19.49 10.75 -5.50
N ASP A 171 20.62 11.46 -5.45
CA ASP A 171 21.18 12.24 -6.57
C ASP A 171 21.61 11.33 -7.73
#